data_2b405d07271c2f2ddac9d3256eb588ff
#
_entry.id   2b405d07271c2f2ddac9d3256eb588ff
#
_cell.length_a   1.000
_cell.length_b   1.000
_cell.length_c   1.000
_cell.angle_alpha   90.00
_cell.angle_beta   90.00
_cell.angle_gamma   90.00
#
_symmetry.space_group_name_H-M   'P 1'
#
loop_
_entity.id
_entity.type
_entity.pdbx_description
1 polymer ?
#
loop_
_entity_poly.entity_id
_entity_poly.type
_entity_poly.pdbx_seq_one_letter_code
_entity_poly.pdbx_strand_id
1 'polypeptide(L)'
;VIISRNQYGAAMRYQDEVLYQLLTTTRENALLTGTPTDWLFLSDHGQETGDFINRAGHSTQTPSGFRIPLLFWSSDDAPHMAANRPFRADGLSPLLLSLAGIHWLRESPAENFASKDYRWRRPAISAHDPELPPSEK
;
A
#
# COMPACT_ATOMS: atom_id res chain seq x y z
N VAL A 1 6.20 -25.30 6.81
CA VAL A 1 5.18 -24.23 6.73
C VAL A 1 4.92 -23.62 8.11
N ILE A 2 4.63 -24.36 9.19
CA ILE A 2 4.35 -23.81 10.53
C ILE A 2 5.53 -22.99 11.05
N ILE A 3 6.76 -23.49 10.95
CA ILE A 3 7.97 -22.76 11.37
C ILE A 3 8.09 -21.44 10.58
N SER A 4 7.90 -21.51 9.27
CA SER A 4 7.98 -20.31 8.41
C SER A 4 6.90 -19.27 8.73
N ARG A 5 5.68 -19.71 9.07
CA ARG A 5 4.61 -18.82 9.56
C ARG A 5 5.00 -18.11 10.85
N ASN A 6 5.55 -18.83 11.80
CA ASN A 6 5.96 -18.24 13.08
C ASN A 6 7.11 -17.24 12.90
N GLN A 7 8.09 -17.56 12.04
CA GLN A 7 9.18 -16.67 11.68
C GLN A 7 8.67 -15.41 10.95
N TYR A 8 7.75 -15.58 10.01
CA TYR A 8 7.12 -14.47 9.31
C TYR A 8 6.32 -13.58 10.29
N GLY A 9 5.52 -14.19 11.16
CA GLY A 9 4.77 -13.45 12.18
C GLY A 9 5.67 -12.67 13.14
N ALA A 10 6.83 -13.23 13.52
CA ALA A 10 7.81 -12.51 14.34
C ALA A 10 8.46 -11.34 13.57
N ALA A 11 8.81 -11.55 12.30
CA ALA A 11 9.35 -10.49 11.45
C ALA A 11 8.34 -9.35 11.24
N MET A 12 7.07 -9.69 11.03
CA MET A 12 6.00 -8.68 10.88
C MET A 12 5.80 -7.85 12.15
N ARG A 13 5.86 -8.46 13.34
CA ARG A 13 5.79 -7.71 14.60
C ARG A 13 6.96 -6.77 14.78
N TYR A 14 8.16 -7.20 14.42
CA TYR A 14 9.35 -6.34 14.47
C TYR A 14 9.21 -5.18 13.48
N GLN A 15 8.75 -5.45 12.26
CA GLN A 15 8.53 -4.41 11.26
C GLN A 15 7.45 -3.42 11.69
N ASP A 16 6.36 -3.88 12.31
CA ASP A 16 5.29 -3.04 12.84
C ASP A 16 5.82 -2.04 13.88
N GLU A 17 6.67 -2.50 14.81
CA GLU A 17 7.33 -1.64 15.77
C GLU A 17 8.23 -0.59 15.11
N VAL A 18 9.02 -0.99 14.11
CA VAL A 18 9.88 -0.06 13.35
C VAL A 18 9.04 0.99 12.62
N LEU A 19 7.95 0.58 11.96
CA LEU A 19 7.05 1.50 11.26
C LEU A 19 6.36 2.46 12.22
N TYR A 20 5.94 1.97 13.38
CA TYR A 20 5.36 2.79 14.43
C TYR A 20 6.34 3.88 14.91
N GLN A 21 7.59 3.52 15.16
CA GLN A 21 8.62 4.48 15.58
C GLN A 21 8.91 5.50 14.49
N LEU A 22 9.04 5.06 13.23
CA LEU A 22 9.25 5.95 12.09
C LEU A 22 8.10 6.94 11.92
N LEU A 23 6.86 6.46 11.96
CA LEU A 23 5.68 7.32 11.85
C LEU A 23 5.60 8.30 13.02
N THR A 24 5.86 7.84 14.25
CA THR A 24 5.83 8.70 15.44
C THR A 24 6.86 9.82 15.32
N THR A 25 8.11 9.50 14.98
CA THR A 25 9.17 10.48 14.76
C THR A 25 8.82 11.46 13.63
N THR A 26 8.24 10.97 12.54
CA THR A 26 7.79 11.83 11.42
C THR A 26 6.72 12.82 11.89
N ARG A 27 5.74 12.35 12.65
CA ARG A 27 4.66 13.19 13.19
C ARG A 27 5.18 14.27 14.15
N GLU A 28 6.07 13.89 15.06
CA GLU A 28 6.70 14.82 15.99
C GLU A 28 7.49 15.91 15.25
N ASN A 29 8.29 15.52 14.26
CA ASN A 29 9.05 16.47 13.44
C ASN A 29 8.13 17.39 12.62
N ALA A 30 7.07 16.89 12.03
CA ALA A 30 6.10 17.70 11.31
C ALA A 30 5.46 18.77 12.23
N LEU A 31 5.09 18.37 13.45
CA LEU A 31 4.54 19.28 14.47
C LEU A 31 5.56 20.34 14.90
N LEU A 32 6.82 19.95 15.12
CA LEU A 32 7.87 20.86 15.57
C LEU A 32 8.27 21.87 14.50
N THR A 33 8.31 21.46 13.25
CA THR A 33 8.77 22.30 12.13
C THR A 33 7.65 23.07 11.45
N GLY A 34 6.40 22.63 11.60
CA GLY A 34 5.24 23.13 10.85
C GLY A 34 5.36 22.86 9.34
N THR A 35 6.20 21.90 8.94
CA THR A 35 6.41 21.55 7.54
C THR A 35 5.36 20.55 7.09
N PRO A 36 4.61 20.84 5.99
CA PRO A 36 3.71 19.85 5.39
C PRO A 36 4.47 18.54 5.09
N THR A 37 3.97 17.45 5.60
CA THR A 37 4.68 16.17 5.59
C THR A 37 3.73 15.04 5.28
N ASP A 38 4.08 14.24 4.28
CA ASP A 38 3.43 12.99 3.95
C ASP A 38 4.34 11.81 4.29
N TRP A 39 3.77 10.78 4.90
CA TRP A 39 4.43 9.51 5.18
C TRP A 39 3.67 8.37 4.52
N LEU A 40 4.41 7.54 3.79
CA LEU A 40 3.84 6.43 3.05
C LEU A 40 4.72 5.19 3.20
N PHE A 41 4.08 4.06 3.45
CA PHE A 41 4.71 2.74 3.43
C PHE A 41 3.90 1.79 2.56
N LEU A 42 4.58 1.02 1.73
CA LEU A 42 4.05 -0.15 1.05
C LEU A 42 5.14 -1.20 0.90
N SER A 43 4.74 -2.46 0.70
CA SER A 43 5.66 -3.55 0.33
C SER A 43 5.77 -3.66 -1.18
N ASP A 44 6.87 -4.20 -1.67
CA ASP A 44 7.09 -4.51 -3.10
C ASP A 44 6.29 -5.72 -3.56
N HIS A 45 6.07 -6.71 -2.68
CA HIS A 45 5.25 -7.89 -2.93
C HIS A 45 4.69 -8.44 -1.62
N GLY A 46 3.70 -9.31 -1.75
CA GLY A 46 3.16 -10.09 -0.63
C GLY A 46 3.95 -11.38 -0.39
N GLN A 47 3.52 -12.13 0.61
CA GLN A 47 4.20 -13.35 1.04
C GLN A 47 3.19 -14.50 1.21
N GLU A 48 3.45 -15.61 0.51
CA GLU A 48 2.76 -16.88 0.78
C GLU A 48 3.35 -17.51 2.04
N THR A 49 2.49 -17.89 2.98
CA THR A 49 2.88 -18.52 4.25
C THR A 49 2.22 -19.88 4.45
N GLY A 50 1.70 -20.46 3.39
CA GLY A 50 1.00 -21.75 3.39
C GLY A 50 -0.52 -21.60 3.47
N ASP A 51 -1.05 -20.44 3.06
CA ASP A 51 -2.48 -20.16 3.08
C ASP A 51 -3.19 -20.76 1.85
N PHE A 52 -2.54 -20.72 0.69
CA PHE A 52 -3.08 -21.24 -0.56
C PHE A 52 -2.34 -22.46 -1.08
N ILE A 53 -1.05 -22.57 -0.83
CA ILE A 53 -0.21 -23.71 -1.20
C ILE A 53 0.70 -24.07 -0.03
N ASN A 54 1.08 -25.37 0.07
CA ASN A 54 1.96 -25.86 1.14
C ASN A 54 3.44 -25.46 0.92
N ARG A 55 3.65 -24.16 0.77
CA ARG A 55 4.97 -23.55 0.56
C ARG A 55 4.98 -22.15 1.20
N ALA A 56 6.13 -21.73 1.74
CA ALA A 56 6.35 -20.36 2.17
C ALA A 56 7.35 -19.68 1.22
N GLY A 57 7.11 -18.39 0.95
CA GLY A 57 7.97 -17.59 0.08
C GLY A 57 7.18 -16.66 -0.84
N HIS A 58 7.88 -15.90 -1.65
CA HIS A 58 7.26 -15.10 -2.70
C HIS A 58 6.51 -16.03 -3.67
N SER A 59 5.30 -15.65 -4.04
CA SER A 59 4.46 -16.40 -4.98
C SER A 59 3.82 -15.47 -6.01
N THR A 60 3.98 -15.81 -7.28
CA THR A 60 3.26 -15.18 -8.40
C THR A 60 2.00 -15.95 -8.78
N GLN A 61 1.65 -17.00 -8.04
CA GLN A 61 0.55 -17.91 -8.34
C GLN A 61 -0.59 -17.86 -7.31
N THR A 62 -0.37 -17.18 -6.20
CA THR A 62 -1.35 -17.10 -5.10
C THR A 62 -1.72 -15.65 -4.76
N PRO A 63 -2.95 -15.41 -4.29
CA PRO A 63 -3.39 -14.06 -3.89
C PRO A 63 -2.47 -13.41 -2.86
N SER A 64 -1.99 -14.17 -1.88
CA SER A 64 -1.08 -13.69 -0.83
C SER A 64 0.22 -13.10 -1.37
N GLY A 65 0.70 -13.55 -2.53
CA GLY A 65 1.88 -13.00 -3.18
C GLY A 65 1.68 -11.59 -3.79
N PHE A 66 0.44 -11.20 -4.02
CA PHE A 66 0.07 -9.91 -4.63
C PHE A 66 -0.56 -8.93 -3.63
N ARG A 67 -1.00 -9.40 -2.46
CA ARG A 67 -1.59 -8.54 -1.44
C ARG A 67 -0.51 -7.89 -0.60
N ILE A 68 -0.48 -6.57 -0.64
CA ILE A 68 0.47 -5.75 0.12
C ILE A 68 -0.28 -4.70 0.94
N PRO A 69 0.24 -4.29 2.11
CA PRO A 69 -0.29 -3.16 2.84
C PRO A 69 0.10 -1.85 2.15
N LEU A 70 -0.80 -0.87 2.20
CA LEU A 70 -0.52 0.54 1.97
C LEU A 70 -0.88 1.28 3.24
N LEU A 71 0.10 1.93 3.87
CA LEU A 71 -0.11 2.81 5.00
C LEU A 71 0.23 4.24 4.58
N PHE A 72 -0.64 5.17 4.90
CA PHE A 72 -0.46 6.58 4.59
C PHE A 72 -0.83 7.45 5.78
N TRP A 73 -0.05 8.49 6.00
CA TRP A 73 -0.34 9.56 6.93
C TRP A 73 0.09 10.90 6.32
N SER A 74 -0.68 11.94 6.58
CA SER A 74 -0.36 13.33 6.21
C SER A 74 -0.51 14.24 7.42
N SER A 75 0.33 15.27 7.51
CA SER A 75 0.20 16.33 8.51
C SER A 75 -0.94 17.30 8.21
N ASP A 76 -1.33 17.40 6.95
CA ASP A 76 -2.42 18.21 6.46
C ASP A 76 -3.72 17.41 6.35
N ASP A 77 -4.84 18.08 6.07
CA ASP A 77 -6.07 17.39 5.71
C ASP A 77 -5.81 16.54 4.46
N ALA A 78 -5.69 15.25 4.70
CA ALA A 78 -5.28 14.29 3.69
C ALA A 78 -6.16 14.39 2.43
N PRO A 79 -5.55 14.27 1.26
CA PRO A 79 -6.31 14.08 0.05
C PRO A 79 -7.31 12.93 0.23
N HIS A 80 -8.43 12.95 -0.46
CA HIS A 80 -9.60 12.08 -0.30
C HIS A 80 -9.31 10.56 -0.50
N MET A 81 -8.28 10.07 0.18
CA MET A 81 -7.91 8.65 0.18
C MET A 81 -8.84 7.89 1.14
N ALA A 82 -9.85 7.23 0.57
CA ALA A 82 -10.74 6.41 1.36
C ALA A 82 -9.99 5.15 1.84
N ALA A 83 -9.86 4.98 3.17
CA ALA A 83 -9.14 3.87 3.80
C ALA A 83 -9.59 2.46 3.34
N ASN A 84 -10.82 2.34 2.87
CA ASN A 84 -11.41 1.08 2.41
C ASN A 84 -11.35 0.90 0.88
N ARG A 85 -10.73 1.81 0.17
CA ARG A 85 -10.64 1.75 -1.29
C ARG A 85 -9.39 0.97 -1.71
N PRO A 86 -9.52 -0.03 -2.60
CA PRO A 86 -8.35 -0.78 -3.03
C PRO A 86 -7.39 0.10 -3.84
N PHE A 87 -6.11 -0.15 -3.67
CA PHE A 87 -5.02 0.53 -4.36
C PHE A 87 -4.21 -0.48 -5.18
N ARG A 88 -3.67 -0.04 -6.30
CA ARG A 88 -2.73 -0.82 -7.12
C ARG A 88 -1.35 -0.20 -7.03
N ALA A 89 -0.33 -1.03 -6.81
CA ALA A 89 1.06 -0.56 -6.68
C ALA A 89 1.61 0.14 -7.95
N ASP A 90 1.08 -0.17 -9.12
CA ASP A 90 1.43 0.54 -10.37
C ASP A 90 0.90 1.99 -10.41
N GLY A 91 -0.05 2.34 -9.53
CA GLY A 91 -0.51 3.71 -9.28
C GLY A 91 0.36 4.51 -8.30
N LEU A 92 1.49 3.96 -7.84
CA LEU A 92 2.36 4.64 -6.87
C LEU A 92 2.98 5.93 -7.43
N SER A 93 3.46 5.91 -8.67
CA SER A 93 4.08 7.11 -9.28
C SER A 93 3.11 8.28 -9.41
N PRO A 94 1.89 8.12 -9.95
CA PRO A 94 0.88 9.17 -9.93
C PRO A 94 0.57 9.67 -8.52
N LEU A 95 0.48 8.79 -7.53
CA LEU A 95 0.23 9.18 -6.16
C LEU A 95 1.36 10.07 -5.60
N LEU A 96 2.62 9.63 -5.72
CA LEU A 96 3.77 10.38 -5.21
C LEU A 96 3.93 11.75 -5.88
N LEU A 97 3.74 11.82 -7.20
CA LEU A 97 3.81 13.09 -7.93
C LEU A 97 2.70 14.04 -7.47
N SER A 98 1.49 13.51 -7.24
CA SER A 98 0.37 14.31 -6.74
C SER A 98 0.63 14.85 -5.32
N LEU A 99 1.15 14.01 -4.42
CA LEU A 99 1.51 14.44 -3.06
C LEU A 99 2.61 15.49 -3.06
N ALA A 100 3.55 15.40 -4.01
CA ALA A 100 4.60 16.40 -4.21
C ALA A 100 4.11 17.68 -4.95
N GLY A 101 2.84 17.78 -5.33
CA GLY A 101 2.31 18.90 -6.10
C GLY A 101 2.86 19.00 -7.53
N ILE A 102 3.35 17.90 -8.09
CA ILE A 102 3.94 17.84 -9.42
C ILE A 102 2.86 17.41 -10.44
N HIS A 103 2.62 18.28 -11.42
CA HIS A 103 1.72 18.00 -12.53
C HIS A 103 2.50 17.60 -13.80
N TRP A 104 1.97 16.65 -14.57
CA TRP A 104 2.60 16.18 -15.81
C TRP A 104 1.58 16.01 -16.95
N LEU A 105 2.10 16.02 -18.18
CA LEU A 105 1.28 16.10 -19.41
C LEU A 105 0.25 14.97 -19.59
N ARG A 106 0.45 13.82 -18.99
CA ARG A 106 -0.45 12.65 -19.10
C ARG A 106 -1.09 12.28 -17.78
N GLU A 107 -1.28 13.26 -16.91
CA GLU A 107 -1.97 13.06 -15.64
C GLU A 107 -3.39 12.54 -15.89
N SER A 108 -3.73 11.46 -15.21
CA SER A 108 -5.07 10.87 -15.23
C SER A 108 -5.64 10.87 -13.82
N PRO A 109 -6.63 11.71 -13.50
CA PRO A 109 -7.27 11.69 -12.20
C PRO A 109 -7.85 10.32 -11.82
N ALA A 110 -8.30 9.55 -12.82
CA ALA A 110 -8.83 8.21 -12.62
C ALA A 110 -7.77 7.17 -12.19
N GLU A 111 -6.49 7.45 -12.39
CA GLU A 111 -5.38 6.58 -11.99
C GLU A 111 -4.65 7.07 -10.73
N ASN A 112 -4.96 8.27 -10.29
CA ASN A 112 -4.36 8.88 -9.11
C ASN A 112 -5.19 8.58 -7.86
N PHE A 113 -4.67 7.76 -6.95
CA PHE A 113 -5.36 7.35 -5.73
C PHE A 113 -5.73 8.53 -4.81
N ALA A 114 -4.98 9.62 -4.85
CA ALA A 114 -5.28 10.84 -4.11
C ALA A 114 -6.41 11.67 -4.74
N SER A 115 -6.85 11.33 -5.95
CA SER A 115 -7.94 12.02 -6.63
C SER A 115 -9.31 11.51 -6.16
N LYS A 116 -10.27 12.46 -6.03
CA LYS A 116 -11.70 12.11 -5.85
C LYS A 116 -12.27 11.31 -7.02
N ASP A 117 -11.67 11.44 -8.20
CA ASP A 117 -12.09 10.80 -9.45
C ASP A 117 -11.37 9.47 -9.70
N TYR A 118 -10.54 8.99 -8.75
CA TYR A 118 -9.88 7.70 -8.84
C TYR A 118 -10.87 6.58 -9.15
N ARG A 119 -10.49 5.66 -10.05
CA ARG A 119 -11.27 4.49 -10.43
C ARG A 119 -10.47 3.22 -10.21
N TRP A 120 -10.96 2.37 -9.32
CA TRP A 120 -10.36 1.06 -9.12
C TRP A 120 -10.48 0.21 -10.40
N ARG A 121 -9.36 -0.33 -10.84
CA ARG A 121 -9.30 -1.30 -11.93
C ARG A 121 -8.68 -2.59 -11.41
N ARG A 122 -9.46 -3.68 -11.48
CA ARG A 122 -8.98 -4.99 -11.08
C ARG A 122 -7.73 -5.36 -11.92
N PRO A 123 -6.59 -5.73 -11.27
CA PRO A 123 -5.37 -6.09 -11.99
C PRO A 123 -5.56 -7.40 -12.76
N ALA A 124 -4.94 -7.51 -13.95
CA ALA A 124 -4.82 -8.75 -14.70
C ALA A 124 -3.62 -9.54 -14.17
N ILE A 125 -3.81 -10.23 -13.05
CA ILE A 125 -2.80 -11.11 -12.43
C ILE A 125 -3.17 -12.57 -12.66
N SER A 126 -2.16 -13.46 -12.68
CA SER A 126 -2.36 -14.90 -12.86
C SER A 126 -3.09 -15.56 -11.70
N ALA A 127 -2.93 -15.03 -10.50
CA ALA A 127 -3.61 -15.52 -9.30
C ALA A 127 -5.07 -15.06 -9.27
N HIS A 128 -5.99 -16.02 -9.14
CA HIS A 128 -7.39 -15.69 -8.91
C HIS A 128 -7.59 -15.26 -7.46
N ASP A 129 -8.02 -14.02 -7.23
CA ASP A 129 -8.34 -13.51 -5.92
C ASP A 129 -9.84 -13.13 -5.87
N PRO A 130 -10.69 -13.97 -5.22
CA PRO A 130 -12.13 -13.73 -5.16
C PRO A 130 -12.51 -12.54 -4.26
N GLU A 131 -11.61 -12.10 -3.37
CA GLU A 131 -11.87 -10.98 -2.46
C GLU A 131 -11.62 -9.61 -3.10
N LEU A 132 -10.92 -9.59 -4.26
CA LEU A 132 -10.76 -8.33 -4.99
C LEU A 132 -12.10 -7.89 -5.61
N PRO A 133 -12.52 -6.64 -5.38
CA PRO A 133 -13.74 -6.13 -5.97
C PRO A 133 -13.64 -6.04 -7.50
N PRO A 134 -14.78 -6.03 -8.22
CA PRO A 134 -14.77 -5.75 -9.66
C PRO A 134 -14.27 -4.34 -9.94
N SER A 135 -13.82 -4.11 -11.19
CA SER A 135 -13.44 -2.76 -11.63
C SER A 135 -14.61 -1.79 -11.52
N GLU A 136 -14.34 -0.57 -11.10
CA GLU A 136 -15.29 0.54 -11.14
C GLU A 136 -15.52 1.00 -12.60
N LYS A 137 -16.75 1.42 -12.92
CA LYS A 137 -17.16 1.92 -14.25
C LYS A 137 -16.79 3.38 -14.45
#